data_dd1c828a2cb5d1f3ea86ecd91bf7b28b
#
_entry.id   dd1c828a2cb5d1f3ea86ecd91bf7b28b
#
_cell.length_a   1.000
_cell.length_b   1.000
_cell.length_c   1.000
_cell.angle_alpha   90.00
_cell.angle_beta   90.00
_cell.angle_gamma   90.00
#
_symmetry.space_group_name_H-M   'P 1'
#
loop_
_entity.id
_entity.type
_entity.pdbx_description
1 polymer ?
#
loop_
_entity_poly.entity_id
_entity_poly.type
_entity_poly.pdbx_seq_one_letter_code
_entity_poly.pdbx_strand_id
1 'polypeptide(L)'
;MKNYGQFPQKRMRRMRHDEFSRRLMRENCLVSDDLIYPVFVLNGKNREEEIASMPGITRLSADKLMHQAEKCLELGIPALAIFPVIDPELKSLTATEAFNPNGLVPQVVRKLKKSFPELGIITDVALDPYTSHGQDGLIDDSGYVMNDETVEVLAQQSLVHAEAGADVVAPSDMMDGRITVIRNALDSKQFIHTRILAYSAKYASNFYGPFRDAVGSATNLGKGSKETYQIDPANSDEAMREVEMDLEEGADIIMIKPGMPYLDIVRQVKERFKAPTFVYQVSGEYAMLKSAALNGWLDEEKCVLESLLAMKRAGADGILTYYAIHAANWLKLNK
;
A
#
# COMPACT_ATOMS: atom_id res chain seq x y z
N MET A 1 -24.31 15.75 -30.13
CA MET A 1 -24.67 15.56 -28.71
C MET A 1 -25.97 14.77 -28.62
N LYS A 2 -26.03 13.67 -27.81
CA LYS A 2 -27.29 12.96 -27.56
C LYS A 2 -28.22 13.89 -26.79
N ASN A 3 -29.42 14.14 -27.28
CA ASN A 3 -30.42 14.93 -26.59
C ASN A 3 -31.06 14.09 -25.46
N TYR A 4 -30.62 14.31 -24.23
CA TYR A 4 -31.09 13.55 -23.06
C TYR A 4 -32.43 14.07 -22.49
N GLY A 5 -33.13 14.97 -23.22
CA GLY A 5 -34.35 15.65 -22.77
C GLY A 5 -34.05 16.85 -21.87
N GLN A 6 -35.05 17.65 -21.63
CA GLN A 6 -34.95 18.93 -20.88
C GLN A 6 -35.95 18.96 -19.72
N PHE A 7 -35.71 19.88 -18.74
CA PHE A 7 -36.70 20.24 -17.74
C PHE A 7 -37.94 20.83 -18.44
N PRO A 8 -39.17 20.51 -17.97
CA PRO A 8 -39.52 19.77 -16.74
C PRO A 8 -39.64 18.25 -16.91
N GLN A 9 -39.54 17.68 -18.12
CA GLN A 9 -39.71 16.25 -18.37
C GLN A 9 -38.53 15.46 -17.79
N LYS A 10 -37.32 15.96 -17.92
CA LYS A 10 -36.10 15.39 -17.31
C LYS A 10 -35.83 16.03 -15.95
N ARG A 11 -35.89 15.23 -14.90
CA ARG A 11 -35.61 15.66 -13.52
C ARG A 11 -34.65 14.65 -12.86
N MET A 12 -33.38 15.04 -12.73
CA MET A 12 -32.37 14.18 -12.12
C MET A 12 -32.64 13.87 -10.64
N ARG A 13 -33.33 14.79 -9.92
CA ARG A 13 -33.73 14.58 -8.51
C ARG A 13 -34.74 13.45 -8.34
N ARG A 14 -35.45 13.02 -9.40
CA ARG A 14 -36.45 11.94 -9.34
C ARG A 14 -35.79 10.64 -8.85
N MET A 15 -34.60 10.30 -9.36
CA MET A 15 -33.86 9.10 -8.98
C MET A 15 -33.22 9.18 -7.59
N ARG A 16 -33.17 10.37 -6.98
CA ARG A 16 -32.61 10.62 -5.64
C ARG A 16 -33.67 10.78 -4.56
N HIS A 17 -34.94 10.82 -4.92
CA HIS A 17 -36.04 11.11 -4.02
C HIS A 17 -36.18 10.05 -2.92
N ASP A 18 -36.25 8.79 -3.28
CA ASP A 18 -36.48 7.67 -2.37
C ASP A 18 -35.23 6.85 -2.13
N GLU A 19 -35.16 6.20 -0.95
CA GLU A 19 -34.01 5.40 -0.57
C GLU A 19 -33.81 4.18 -1.51
N PHE A 20 -34.89 3.45 -1.80
CA PHE A 20 -34.80 2.30 -2.70
C PHE A 20 -34.25 2.68 -4.07
N SER A 21 -34.66 3.84 -4.60
CA SER A 21 -34.18 4.35 -5.89
C SER A 21 -32.69 4.70 -5.84
N ARG A 22 -32.23 5.40 -4.76
CA ARG A 22 -30.81 5.68 -4.56
C ARG A 22 -29.97 4.40 -4.47
N ARG A 23 -30.47 3.37 -3.77
CA ARG A 23 -29.80 2.06 -3.66
C ARG A 23 -29.68 1.35 -5.00
N LEU A 24 -30.76 1.33 -5.80
CA LEU A 24 -30.76 0.70 -7.12
C LEU A 24 -29.84 1.40 -8.14
N MET A 25 -29.67 2.74 -8.00
CA MET A 25 -28.83 3.52 -8.92
C MET A 25 -27.39 3.65 -8.49
N ARG A 26 -27.00 2.99 -7.41
CA ARG A 26 -25.62 3.01 -6.91
C ARG A 26 -24.72 2.22 -7.86
N GLU A 27 -23.74 2.92 -8.45
CA GLU A 27 -22.81 2.36 -9.45
C GLU A 27 -21.65 1.58 -8.84
N ASN A 28 -21.24 1.96 -7.60
CA ASN A 28 -20.13 1.36 -6.90
C ASN A 28 -20.53 1.00 -5.48
N CYS A 29 -20.01 -0.11 -4.98
CA CYS A 29 -20.16 -0.56 -3.60
C CYS A 29 -18.78 -0.84 -3.04
N LEU A 30 -18.55 -0.43 -1.79
CA LEU A 30 -17.38 -0.81 -1.01
C LEU A 30 -17.72 -2.05 -0.19
N VAL A 31 -16.85 -3.05 -0.22
CA VAL A 31 -16.98 -4.31 0.55
C VAL A 31 -15.65 -4.64 1.23
N SER A 32 -15.67 -5.57 2.19
CA SER A 32 -14.46 -5.96 2.91
C SER A 32 -13.38 -6.55 1.98
N ASP A 33 -13.79 -7.20 0.88
CA ASP A 33 -12.89 -7.78 -0.11
C ASP A 33 -12.06 -6.74 -0.87
N ASP A 34 -12.45 -5.46 -0.81
CA ASP A 34 -11.69 -4.35 -1.40
C ASP A 34 -10.54 -3.87 -0.50
N LEU A 35 -10.49 -4.31 0.77
CA LEU A 35 -9.63 -3.74 1.79
C LEU A 35 -8.37 -4.60 2.01
N ILE A 36 -7.23 -3.93 2.16
CA ILE A 36 -5.95 -4.55 2.53
C ILE A 36 -5.45 -3.81 3.79
N TYR A 37 -5.10 -4.56 4.83
CA TYR A 37 -4.67 -3.95 6.09
C TYR A 37 -3.14 -3.84 6.19
N PRO A 38 -2.55 -2.64 6.13
CA PRO A 38 -1.12 -2.42 6.35
C PRO A 38 -0.79 -2.51 7.85
N VAL A 39 0.27 -3.25 8.17
CA VAL A 39 0.73 -3.47 9.54
C VAL A 39 2.22 -3.19 9.70
N PHE A 40 2.60 -2.57 10.81
CA PHE A 40 3.99 -2.37 11.18
C PHE A 40 4.44 -3.49 12.11
N VAL A 41 5.52 -4.20 11.72
CA VAL A 41 6.06 -5.31 12.51
C VAL A 41 7.42 -4.97 13.07
N LEU A 42 7.65 -5.32 14.33
CA LEU A 42 8.92 -5.13 15.03
C LEU A 42 9.41 -6.43 15.67
N ASN A 43 10.69 -6.47 15.94
CA ASN A 43 11.33 -7.61 16.57
C ASN A 43 10.94 -7.76 18.06
N GLY A 44 10.99 -8.99 18.58
CA GLY A 44 10.73 -9.29 19.98
C GLY A 44 9.45 -10.08 20.22
N LYS A 45 9.02 -10.13 21.48
CA LYS A 45 7.86 -10.88 21.95
C LYS A 45 7.00 -10.01 22.87
N ASN A 46 5.69 -10.09 22.71
CA ASN A 46 4.70 -9.34 23.48
C ASN A 46 4.92 -7.81 23.46
N ARG A 47 5.42 -7.29 22.33
CA ARG A 47 5.64 -5.85 22.15
C ARG A 47 4.51 -5.23 21.34
N GLU A 48 4.09 -4.07 21.80
CA GLU A 48 3.13 -3.20 21.13
C GLU A 48 3.52 -1.76 21.43
N GLU A 49 3.72 -0.95 20.39
CA GLU A 49 4.21 0.42 20.50
C GLU A 49 3.30 1.35 19.72
N GLU A 50 2.77 2.36 20.37
CA GLU A 50 1.95 3.39 19.73
C GLU A 50 2.78 4.25 18.77
N ILE A 51 2.13 4.70 17.69
CA ILE A 51 2.72 5.64 16.75
C ILE A 51 2.03 6.98 16.97
N ALA A 52 2.75 7.94 17.56
CA ALA A 52 2.19 9.22 17.99
C ALA A 52 1.51 10.00 16.84
N SER A 53 2.09 9.94 15.64
CA SER A 53 1.56 10.58 14.43
C SER A 53 0.41 9.83 13.76
N MET A 54 0.07 8.61 14.26
CA MET A 54 -1.02 7.77 13.74
C MET A 54 -1.88 7.21 14.89
N PRO A 55 -2.71 8.03 15.57
CA PRO A 55 -3.47 7.58 16.73
C PRO A 55 -4.33 6.35 16.45
N GLY A 56 -4.17 5.30 17.26
CA GLY A 56 -4.86 4.02 17.12
C GLY A 56 -4.15 3.00 16.24
N ILE A 57 -3.00 3.34 15.65
CA ILE A 57 -2.13 2.40 14.93
C ILE A 57 -0.89 2.12 15.76
N THR A 58 -0.49 0.85 15.83
CA THR A 58 0.64 0.39 16.64
C THR A 58 1.63 -0.42 15.81
N ARG A 59 2.89 -0.44 16.26
CA ARG A 59 3.89 -1.42 15.83
C ARG A 59 3.73 -2.68 16.67
N LEU A 60 3.73 -3.84 16.06
CA LEU A 60 3.42 -5.10 16.71
C LEU A 60 4.53 -6.13 16.55
N SER A 61 4.88 -6.85 17.62
CA SER A 61 5.65 -8.08 17.49
C SER A 61 4.83 -9.19 16.81
N ALA A 62 5.52 -10.17 16.22
CA ALA A 62 4.89 -11.24 15.45
C ALA A 62 3.79 -12.00 16.20
N ASP A 63 3.91 -12.18 17.53
CA ASP A 63 2.89 -12.83 18.35
C ASP A 63 1.63 -11.97 18.55
N LYS A 64 1.78 -10.66 18.67
CA LYS A 64 0.66 -9.72 18.75
C LYS A 64 -0.05 -9.56 17.39
N LEU A 65 0.70 -9.60 16.30
CA LEU A 65 0.16 -9.53 14.94
C LEU A 65 -0.81 -10.67 14.64
N MET A 66 -0.62 -11.87 15.23
CA MET A 66 -1.51 -13.01 15.00
C MET A 66 -2.97 -12.68 15.30
N HIS A 67 -3.23 -11.89 16.36
CA HIS A 67 -4.59 -11.46 16.70
C HIS A 67 -5.19 -10.51 15.66
N GLN A 68 -4.37 -9.64 15.06
CA GLN A 68 -4.84 -8.77 13.99
C GLN A 68 -5.14 -9.55 12.68
N ALA A 69 -4.34 -10.60 12.41
CA ALA A 69 -4.57 -11.48 11.28
C ALA A 69 -5.88 -12.27 11.41
N GLU A 70 -6.15 -12.84 12.60
CA GLU A 70 -7.41 -13.50 12.91
C GLU A 70 -8.60 -12.56 12.71
N LYS A 71 -8.50 -11.33 13.24
CA LYS A 71 -9.54 -10.31 13.09
C LYS A 71 -9.79 -9.91 11.63
N CYS A 72 -8.75 -9.87 10.79
CA CYS A 72 -8.92 -9.63 9.36
C CYS A 72 -9.77 -10.72 8.71
N LEU A 73 -9.49 -11.99 8.99
CA LEU A 73 -10.28 -13.12 8.48
C LEU A 73 -11.74 -13.07 8.95
N GLU A 74 -11.98 -12.81 10.24
CA GLU A 74 -13.34 -12.68 10.80
C GLU A 74 -14.16 -11.57 10.15
N LEU A 75 -13.50 -10.52 9.66
CA LEU A 75 -14.11 -9.39 8.99
C LEU A 75 -14.15 -9.52 7.46
N GLY A 76 -13.58 -10.60 6.90
CA GLY A 76 -13.50 -10.82 5.46
C GLY A 76 -12.49 -9.90 4.76
N ILE A 77 -11.47 -9.42 5.46
CA ILE A 77 -10.35 -8.68 4.84
C ILE A 77 -9.38 -9.71 4.25
N PRO A 78 -9.12 -9.69 2.93
CA PRO A 78 -8.44 -10.79 2.25
C PRO A 78 -6.93 -10.81 2.45
N ALA A 79 -6.30 -9.67 2.79
CA ALA A 79 -4.85 -9.59 2.84
C ALA A 79 -4.30 -8.59 3.88
N LEU A 80 -3.07 -8.89 4.36
CA LEU A 80 -2.21 -7.99 5.12
C LEU A 80 -1.05 -7.49 4.24
N ALA A 81 -0.64 -6.23 4.43
CA ALA A 81 0.60 -5.68 3.87
C ALA A 81 1.59 -5.40 5.02
N ILE A 82 2.76 -6.04 4.97
CA ILE A 82 3.75 -6.04 6.06
C ILE A 82 4.82 -4.97 5.81
N PHE A 83 5.00 -4.07 6.78
CA PHE A 83 6.06 -3.05 6.81
C PHE A 83 6.95 -3.26 8.03
N PRO A 84 8.25 -3.57 7.86
CA PRO A 84 9.14 -3.86 8.99
C PRO A 84 9.66 -2.60 9.66
N VAL A 85 9.84 -2.70 10.97
CA VAL A 85 10.60 -1.75 11.79
C VAL A 85 11.88 -2.47 12.22
N ILE A 86 12.98 -2.13 11.57
CA ILE A 86 14.28 -2.80 11.76
C ILE A 86 15.06 -2.10 12.87
N ASP A 87 15.63 -2.91 13.77
CA ASP A 87 16.48 -2.41 14.85
C ASP A 87 17.70 -1.65 14.26
N PRO A 88 18.06 -0.47 14.80
CA PRO A 88 19.09 0.38 14.20
C PRO A 88 20.45 -0.29 13.96
N GLU A 89 20.84 -1.22 14.83
CA GLU A 89 22.10 -1.99 14.74
C GLU A 89 22.13 -2.98 13.56
N LEU A 90 20.98 -3.33 12.98
CA LEU A 90 20.88 -4.21 11.81
C LEU A 90 20.85 -3.43 10.49
N LYS A 91 20.78 -2.10 10.56
CA LYS A 91 20.82 -1.24 9.37
C LYS A 91 22.26 -1.05 8.89
N SER A 92 22.45 -1.08 7.57
CA SER A 92 23.78 -0.92 6.96
C SER A 92 23.71 -0.07 5.69
N LEU A 93 24.85 0.33 5.13
CA LEU A 93 24.92 1.00 3.83
C LEU A 93 24.46 0.08 2.68
N THR A 94 24.65 -1.22 2.83
CA THR A 94 24.37 -2.25 1.81
C THR A 94 23.05 -2.99 2.05
N ALA A 95 22.29 -2.61 3.07
CA ALA A 95 20.97 -3.18 3.39
C ALA A 95 20.94 -4.71 3.48
N THR A 96 21.99 -5.35 4.00
CA THR A 96 22.16 -6.82 4.00
C THR A 96 21.05 -7.55 4.76
N GLU A 97 20.42 -6.90 5.75
CA GLU A 97 19.29 -7.47 6.48
C GLU A 97 18.01 -7.59 5.62
N ALA A 98 17.89 -6.85 4.50
CA ALA A 98 16.75 -6.91 3.61
C ALA A 98 16.54 -8.28 2.96
N PHE A 99 17.65 -9.00 2.69
CA PHE A 99 17.64 -10.34 2.10
C PHE A 99 18.13 -11.44 3.04
N ASN A 100 18.11 -11.18 4.35
CA ASN A 100 18.41 -12.18 5.37
C ASN A 100 17.24 -13.19 5.47
N PRO A 101 17.42 -14.50 5.13
CA PRO A 101 16.35 -15.48 5.16
C PRO A 101 15.81 -15.76 6.59
N ASN A 102 16.57 -15.36 7.61
CA ASN A 102 16.18 -15.43 9.02
C ASN A 102 15.81 -14.06 9.60
N GLY A 103 15.68 -13.04 8.76
CA GLY A 103 15.27 -11.69 9.16
C GLY A 103 13.82 -11.61 9.62
N LEU A 104 13.44 -10.43 10.10
CA LEU A 104 12.10 -10.18 10.69
C LEU A 104 10.96 -10.53 9.73
N VAL A 105 10.99 -10.03 8.49
CA VAL A 105 9.89 -10.23 7.52
C VAL A 105 9.71 -11.71 7.17
N PRO A 106 10.74 -12.48 6.76
CA PRO A 106 10.60 -13.91 6.49
C PRO A 106 10.08 -14.72 7.68
N GLN A 107 10.48 -14.38 8.92
CA GLN A 107 9.97 -15.05 10.12
C GLN A 107 8.48 -14.77 10.33
N VAL A 108 8.05 -13.52 10.16
CA VAL A 108 6.64 -13.12 10.30
C VAL A 108 5.79 -13.80 9.23
N VAL A 109 6.24 -13.79 7.96
CA VAL A 109 5.53 -14.45 6.84
C VAL A 109 5.33 -15.93 7.11
N ARG A 110 6.39 -16.67 7.44
CA ARG A 110 6.29 -18.09 7.77
C ARG A 110 5.31 -18.37 8.89
N LYS A 111 5.30 -17.53 9.93
CA LYS A 111 4.41 -17.69 11.08
C LYS A 111 2.94 -17.44 10.68
N LEU A 112 2.67 -16.39 9.91
CA LEU A 112 1.34 -16.06 9.41
C LEU A 112 0.81 -17.16 8.49
N LYS A 113 1.58 -17.59 7.49
CA LYS A 113 1.17 -18.62 6.53
C LYS A 113 0.96 -19.98 7.18
N LYS A 114 1.71 -20.30 8.25
CA LYS A 114 1.46 -21.51 9.03
C LYS A 114 0.13 -21.51 9.77
N SER A 115 -0.29 -20.35 10.29
CA SER A 115 -1.50 -20.24 11.12
C SER A 115 -2.75 -19.84 10.33
N PHE A 116 -2.57 -19.07 9.26
CA PHE A 116 -3.64 -18.50 8.42
C PHE A 116 -3.28 -18.67 6.94
N PRO A 117 -3.28 -19.92 6.42
CA PRO A 117 -2.86 -20.18 5.04
C PRO A 117 -3.70 -19.47 3.98
N GLU A 118 -4.97 -19.19 4.28
CA GLU A 118 -5.93 -18.50 3.41
C GLU A 118 -5.75 -16.96 3.39
N LEU A 119 -5.07 -16.37 4.38
CA LEU A 119 -4.83 -14.92 4.42
C LEU A 119 -3.72 -14.55 3.44
N GLY A 120 -4.00 -13.65 2.51
CA GLY A 120 -3.01 -13.10 1.59
C GLY A 120 -1.95 -12.28 2.33
N ILE A 121 -0.69 -12.56 2.04
CA ILE A 121 0.44 -11.83 2.63
C ILE A 121 1.18 -11.06 1.54
N ILE A 122 1.14 -9.73 1.66
CA ILE A 122 1.87 -8.80 0.80
C ILE A 122 3.09 -8.31 1.58
N THR A 123 4.27 -8.39 0.99
CA THR A 123 5.50 -7.87 1.61
C THR A 123 6.04 -6.68 0.83
N ASP A 124 6.32 -5.60 1.53
CA ASP A 124 7.02 -4.45 0.95
C ASP A 124 8.44 -4.83 0.54
N VAL A 125 8.84 -4.42 -0.66
CA VAL A 125 10.19 -4.62 -1.20
C VAL A 125 10.78 -3.24 -1.47
N ALA A 126 11.64 -2.80 -0.55
CA ALA A 126 12.36 -1.53 -0.59
C ALA A 126 13.46 -1.57 0.47
N LEU A 127 14.47 -0.72 0.34
CA LEU A 127 15.63 -0.79 1.22
C LEU A 127 15.63 0.25 2.35
N ASP A 128 14.73 1.24 2.34
CA ASP A 128 14.70 2.31 3.35
C ASP A 128 14.53 1.83 4.81
N PRO A 129 13.83 0.71 5.13
CA PRO A 129 13.85 0.17 6.49
C PRO A 129 15.21 -0.39 6.91
N TYR A 130 16.05 -0.80 5.96
CA TYR A 130 17.28 -1.56 6.17
C TYR A 130 18.56 -0.75 5.96
N THR A 131 18.44 0.41 5.31
CA THR A 131 19.59 1.32 5.08
C THR A 131 19.82 2.25 6.27
N SER A 132 21.10 2.53 6.57
CA SER A 132 21.47 3.49 7.61
C SER A 132 21.19 4.94 7.24
N HIS A 133 21.02 5.23 5.94
CA HIS A 133 20.72 6.57 5.40
C HIS A 133 19.25 6.79 5.03
N GLY A 134 18.37 5.75 5.09
CA GLY A 134 16.93 5.87 4.89
C GLY A 134 16.45 6.08 3.45
N GLN A 135 17.30 5.92 2.44
CA GLN A 135 16.90 5.88 1.03
C GLN A 135 16.36 4.51 0.65
N ASP A 136 15.48 4.45 -0.37
CA ASP A 136 14.86 3.20 -0.85
C ASP A 136 15.84 2.28 -1.61
N GLY A 137 17.05 2.75 -1.93
CA GLY A 137 18.10 2.01 -2.62
C GLY A 137 19.48 2.27 -2.05
N LEU A 138 20.50 1.64 -2.64
CA LEU A 138 21.91 1.84 -2.32
C LEU A 138 22.37 3.22 -2.84
N ILE A 139 23.30 3.86 -2.14
CA ILE A 139 23.79 5.19 -2.52
C ILE A 139 25.28 5.15 -2.86
N ASP A 140 25.69 6.04 -3.78
CA ASP A 140 27.08 6.35 -4.05
C ASP A 140 27.68 7.34 -3.02
N ASP A 141 28.94 7.71 -3.20
CA ASP A 141 29.64 8.66 -2.32
C ASP A 141 29.03 10.06 -2.31
N SER A 142 28.22 10.41 -3.33
CA SER A 142 27.49 11.69 -3.39
C SER A 142 26.13 11.65 -2.67
N GLY A 143 25.66 10.45 -2.30
CA GLY A 143 24.35 10.20 -1.72
C GLY A 143 23.26 9.99 -2.77
N TYR A 144 23.59 9.85 -4.06
CA TYR A 144 22.67 9.52 -5.13
C TYR A 144 22.33 8.03 -5.12
N VAL A 145 21.05 7.69 -5.29
CA VAL A 145 20.61 6.28 -5.32
C VAL A 145 21.02 5.63 -6.63
N MET A 146 21.81 4.55 -6.52
CA MET A 146 22.29 3.75 -7.65
C MET A 146 21.21 2.76 -8.09
N ASN A 147 20.73 2.90 -9.31
CA ASN A 147 19.62 2.11 -9.85
C ASN A 147 19.97 0.62 -9.94
N ASP A 148 20.96 0.28 -10.73
CA ASP A 148 21.24 -1.11 -11.15
C ASP A 148 21.66 -1.98 -9.96
N GLU A 149 22.54 -1.46 -9.08
CA GLU A 149 22.98 -2.17 -7.88
C GLU A 149 21.81 -2.35 -6.88
N THR A 150 20.89 -1.39 -6.83
CA THR A 150 19.69 -1.50 -5.99
C THR A 150 18.77 -2.61 -6.50
N VAL A 151 18.51 -2.67 -7.79
CA VAL A 151 17.62 -3.66 -8.42
C VAL A 151 18.07 -5.10 -8.11
N GLU A 152 19.37 -5.37 -8.13
CA GLU A 152 19.91 -6.69 -7.77
C GLU A 152 19.60 -7.08 -6.32
N VAL A 153 19.66 -6.13 -5.39
CA VAL A 153 19.33 -6.37 -3.97
C VAL A 153 17.83 -6.57 -3.78
N LEU A 154 17.00 -5.82 -4.51
CA LEU A 154 15.53 -5.96 -4.47
C LEU A 154 15.08 -7.33 -4.98
N ALA A 155 15.75 -7.88 -6.00
CA ALA A 155 15.49 -9.23 -6.48
C ALA A 155 15.82 -10.29 -5.42
N GLN A 156 16.94 -10.14 -4.71
CA GLN A 156 17.30 -11.03 -3.59
C GLN A 156 16.28 -10.94 -2.45
N GLN A 157 15.86 -9.72 -2.07
CA GLN A 157 14.83 -9.49 -1.06
C GLN A 157 13.51 -10.18 -1.45
N SER A 158 13.09 -10.02 -2.71
CA SER A 158 11.85 -10.63 -3.24
C SER A 158 11.91 -12.16 -3.18
N LEU A 159 13.04 -12.77 -3.53
CA LEU A 159 13.24 -14.21 -3.44
C LEU A 159 13.11 -14.72 -2.00
N VAL A 160 13.76 -14.06 -1.06
CA VAL A 160 13.71 -14.43 0.37
C VAL A 160 12.29 -14.32 0.92
N HIS A 161 11.53 -13.30 0.51
CA HIS A 161 10.13 -13.15 0.88
C HIS A 161 9.24 -14.26 0.26
N ALA A 162 9.45 -14.58 -1.02
CA ALA A 162 8.72 -15.66 -1.70
C ALA A 162 9.04 -17.04 -1.07
N GLU A 163 10.30 -17.33 -0.76
CA GLU A 163 10.74 -18.55 -0.04
C GLU A 163 10.10 -18.68 1.35
N ALA A 164 9.83 -17.56 2.00
CA ALA A 164 9.12 -17.53 3.28
C ALA A 164 7.61 -17.79 3.14
N GLY A 165 7.05 -17.70 1.93
CA GLY A 165 5.64 -17.94 1.61
C GLY A 165 4.82 -16.68 1.37
N ALA A 166 5.44 -15.55 1.05
CA ALA A 166 4.71 -14.35 0.63
C ALA A 166 3.89 -14.62 -0.65
N ASP A 167 2.62 -14.23 -0.66
CA ASP A 167 1.73 -14.40 -1.81
C ASP A 167 1.96 -13.31 -2.87
N VAL A 168 2.41 -12.13 -2.40
CA VAL A 168 2.66 -10.95 -3.23
C VAL A 168 3.92 -10.25 -2.72
N VAL A 169 4.85 -9.96 -3.60
CA VAL A 169 5.96 -9.03 -3.36
C VAL A 169 5.59 -7.67 -3.95
N ALA A 170 5.86 -6.59 -3.20
CA ALA A 170 5.39 -5.26 -3.57
C ALA A 170 6.56 -4.26 -3.65
N PRO A 171 7.30 -4.22 -4.77
CA PRO A 171 8.41 -3.29 -4.96
C PRO A 171 7.91 -1.84 -4.93
N SER A 172 8.37 -1.11 -3.91
CA SER A 172 7.96 0.27 -3.63
C SER A 172 9.10 1.28 -3.75
N ASP A 173 10.21 0.87 -4.31
CA ASP A 173 11.47 1.58 -4.43
C ASP A 173 11.50 2.60 -5.57
N MET A 174 10.82 2.35 -6.69
CA MET A 174 10.78 3.17 -7.91
C MET A 174 12.08 3.14 -8.76
N MET A 175 12.86 2.05 -8.71
CA MET A 175 14.01 1.88 -9.60
C MET A 175 13.57 1.41 -10.99
N ASP A 176 14.28 1.86 -12.03
CA ASP A 176 14.00 1.46 -13.41
C ASP A 176 14.33 -0.01 -13.66
N GLY A 177 13.45 -0.74 -14.36
CA GLY A 177 13.67 -2.14 -14.77
C GLY A 177 13.53 -3.18 -13.65
N ARG A 178 13.19 -2.76 -12.42
CA ARG A 178 13.11 -3.63 -11.23
C ARG A 178 12.10 -4.76 -11.38
N ILE A 179 10.98 -4.51 -12.05
CA ILE A 179 9.92 -5.51 -12.19
C ILE A 179 10.39 -6.69 -13.05
N THR A 180 11.05 -6.41 -14.17
CA THR A 180 11.66 -7.45 -15.03
C THR A 180 12.64 -8.33 -14.24
N VAL A 181 13.53 -7.71 -13.46
CA VAL A 181 14.57 -8.46 -12.73
C VAL A 181 13.95 -9.31 -11.62
N ILE A 182 13.01 -8.75 -10.86
CA ILE A 182 12.27 -9.49 -9.81
C ILE A 182 11.46 -10.63 -10.43
N ARG A 183 10.72 -10.40 -11.53
CA ARG A 183 9.93 -11.45 -12.19
C ARG A 183 10.81 -12.60 -12.66
N ASN A 184 11.91 -12.28 -13.35
CA ASN A 184 12.86 -13.28 -13.81
C ASN A 184 13.49 -14.08 -12.65
N ALA A 185 13.84 -13.41 -11.56
CA ALA A 185 14.36 -14.06 -10.36
C ALA A 185 13.36 -15.05 -9.76
N LEU A 186 12.11 -14.63 -9.56
CA LEU A 186 11.03 -15.48 -9.04
C LEU A 186 10.77 -16.68 -9.93
N ASP A 187 10.64 -16.48 -11.24
CA ASP A 187 10.33 -17.55 -12.20
C ASP A 187 11.49 -18.55 -12.31
N SER A 188 12.75 -18.09 -12.28
CA SER A 188 13.92 -18.96 -12.29
C SER A 188 14.00 -19.92 -11.10
N LYS A 189 13.38 -19.52 -9.97
CA LYS A 189 13.27 -20.32 -8.74
C LYS A 189 11.90 -21.01 -8.59
N GLN A 190 11.10 -21.04 -9.66
CA GLN A 190 9.76 -21.66 -9.71
C GLN A 190 8.71 -21.02 -8.77
N PHE A 191 8.91 -19.76 -8.35
CA PHE A 191 7.89 -18.99 -7.64
C PHE A 191 6.90 -18.34 -8.62
N ILE A 192 6.42 -19.09 -9.59
CA ILE A 192 5.54 -18.64 -10.69
C ILE A 192 4.16 -18.14 -10.22
N HIS A 193 3.76 -18.44 -8.99
CA HIS A 193 2.50 -18.00 -8.40
C HIS A 193 2.65 -16.80 -7.46
N THR A 194 3.87 -16.36 -7.17
CA THR A 194 4.11 -15.12 -6.41
C THR A 194 3.83 -13.93 -7.31
N ARG A 195 2.84 -13.10 -6.93
CA ARG A 195 2.42 -11.91 -7.69
C ARG A 195 3.38 -10.76 -7.40
N ILE A 196 3.49 -9.84 -8.37
CA ILE A 196 4.20 -8.58 -8.21
C ILE A 196 3.16 -7.45 -8.18
N LEU A 197 3.09 -6.74 -7.06
CA LEU A 197 2.34 -5.50 -6.89
C LEU A 197 3.30 -4.32 -7.05
N ALA A 198 3.40 -3.77 -8.25
CA ALA A 198 4.33 -2.69 -8.54
C ALA A 198 3.78 -1.34 -8.06
N TYR A 199 4.57 -0.60 -7.29
CA TYR A 199 4.28 0.79 -6.96
C TYR A 199 4.66 1.69 -8.13
N SER A 200 3.93 1.56 -9.23
CA SER A 200 4.24 2.19 -10.52
C SER A 200 4.00 3.71 -10.51
N ALA A 201 3.01 4.17 -9.74
CA ALA A 201 2.72 5.59 -9.62
C ALA A 201 2.90 6.02 -8.14
N LYS A 202 4.14 6.05 -7.67
CA LYS A 202 4.51 6.53 -6.33
C LYS A 202 5.10 7.93 -6.42
N TYR A 203 4.40 8.89 -5.86
CA TYR A 203 4.75 10.30 -5.90
C TYR A 203 5.64 10.72 -4.75
N ALA A 204 6.52 11.72 -4.97
CA ALA A 204 7.32 12.37 -3.93
C ALA A 204 6.41 13.24 -3.04
N SER A 205 5.62 12.59 -2.20
CA SER A 205 4.51 13.20 -1.47
C SER A 205 4.88 13.60 -0.04
N ASN A 206 4.36 14.76 0.39
CA ASN A 206 4.43 15.20 1.78
C ASN A 206 3.46 14.47 2.72
N PHE A 207 2.55 13.64 2.19
CA PHE A 207 1.64 12.81 2.99
C PHE A 207 2.31 11.58 3.61
N TYR A 208 3.62 11.35 3.42
CA TYR A 208 4.34 10.20 4.01
C TYR A 208 4.94 10.48 5.40
N GLY A 209 4.78 11.69 5.94
CA GLY A 209 5.36 12.06 7.24
C GLY A 209 5.11 11.03 8.35
N PRO A 210 3.86 10.66 8.66
CA PRO A 210 3.56 9.69 9.71
C PRO A 210 4.11 8.27 9.44
N PHE A 211 4.22 7.84 8.18
CA PHE A 211 4.83 6.56 7.84
C PHE A 211 6.33 6.54 8.18
N ARG A 212 7.04 7.62 7.88
CA ARG A 212 8.47 7.76 8.23
C ARG A 212 8.70 7.68 9.74
N ASP A 213 7.79 8.24 10.54
CA ASP A 213 7.77 8.06 11.99
C ASP A 213 7.54 6.60 12.35
N ALA A 214 6.53 5.95 11.75
CA ALA A 214 6.14 4.57 12.04
C ALA A 214 7.27 3.55 11.81
N VAL A 215 8.05 3.67 10.72
CA VAL A 215 9.16 2.76 10.40
C VAL A 215 10.53 3.24 10.94
N GLY A 216 10.56 4.40 11.61
CA GLY A 216 11.77 4.98 12.19
C GLY A 216 12.81 5.42 11.13
N SER A 217 12.37 5.78 9.92
CA SER A 217 13.25 6.26 8.84
C SER A 217 13.41 7.77 8.80
N ALA A 218 12.56 8.53 9.51
CA ALA A 218 12.60 10.00 9.51
C ALA A 218 13.94 10.57 9.99
N THR A 219 14.54 9.98 11.01
CA THR A 219 15.84 10.40 11.56
C THR A 219 17.00 10.06 10.63
N ASN A 220 16.92 8.98 9.88
CA ASN A 220 17.98 8.48 9.01
C ASN A 220 18.05 9.28 7.70
N LEU A 221 16.91 9.62 7.10
CA LEU A 221 16.85 10.41 5.86
C LEU A 221 17.39 11.83 6.04
N GLY A 222 17.31 12.41 7.25
CA GLY A 222 17.82 13.75 7.56
C GLY A 222 17.25 14.82 6.62
N LYS A 223 18.13 15.48 5.83
CA LYS A 223 17.76 16.44 4.79
C LYS A 223 17.67 15.84 3.38
N GLY A 224 17.82 14.51 3.25
CA GLY A 224 17.75 13.83 1.96
C GLY A 224 16.34 13.91 1.36
N SER A 225 16.27 13.98 0.03
CA SER A 225 15.03 13.93 -0.75
C SER A 225 14.92 12.60 -1.48
N LYS A 226 13.70 12.18 -1.81
CA LYS A 226 13.39 11.02 -2.66
C LYS A 226 12.92 11.44 -4.06
N GLU A 227 13.04 12.73 -4.38
CA GLU A 227 12.58 13.32 -5.66
C GLU A 227 13.39 12.84 -6.87
N THR A 228 14.56 12.26 -6.66
CA THR A 228 15.40 11.73 -7.74
C THR A 228 14.88 10.41 -8.34
N TYR A 229 13.89 9.76 -7.68
CA TYR A 229 13.30 8.50 -8.14
C TYR A 229 11.79 8.38 -7.89
N GLN A 230 11.18 9.23 -7.07
CA GLN A 230 9.72 9.30 -6.93
C GLN A 230 9.15 10.36 -7.87
N ILE A 231 7.97 10.12 -8.45
CA ILE A 231 7.33 11.00 -9.43
C ILE A 231 7.02 12.37 -8.82
N ASP A 232 7.28 13.43 -9.59
CA ASP A 232 6.90 14.79 -9.19
C ASP A 232 5.37 14.90 -9.07
N PRO A 233 4.84 15.43 -7.94
CA PRO A 233 3.41 15.63 -7.75
C PRO A 233 2.70 16.44 -8.85
N ALA A 234 3.43 17.20 -9.65
CA ALA A 234 2.87 17.96 -10.76
C ALA A 234 2.64 17.12 -12.04
N ASN A 235 3.17 15.88 -12.11
CA ASN A 235 3.17 15.08 -13.33
C ASN A 235 2.07 14.01 -13.31
N SER A 236 1.31 13.91 -14.40
CA SER A 236 0.32 12.85 -14.63
C SER A 236 0.73 11.91 -15.78
N ASP A 237 1.27 12.47 -16.87
CA ASP A 237 1.64 11.68 -18.06
C ASP A 237 2.85 10.76 -17.80
N GLU A 238 3.73 11.15 -16.89
CA GLU A 238 4.85 10.33 -16.42
C GLU A 238 4.34 9.06 -15.73
N ALA A 239 3.36 9.18 -14.84
CA ALA A 239 2.75 8.03 -14.20
C ALA A 239 2.14 7.01 -15.18
N MET A 240 1.60 7.49 -16.31
CA MET A 240 1.08 6.59 -17.36
C MET A 240 2.19 5.81 -18.04
N ARG A 241 3.37 6.41 -18.23
CA ARG A 241 4.54 5.71 -18.80
C ARG A 241 5.11 4.69 -17.83
N GLU A 242 5.26 5.06 -16.55
CA GLU A 242 5.71 4.14 -15.50
C GLU A 242 4.81 2.90 -15.39
N VAL A 243 3.49 3.11 -15.38
CA VAL A 243 2.53 2.01 -15.34
C VAL A 243 2.63 1.12 -16.58
N GLU A 244 2.79 1.70 -17.78
CA GLU A 244 2.95 0.96 -19.02
C GLU A 244 4.20 0.07 -18.99
N MET A 245 5.33 0.63 -18.54
CA MET A 245 6.60 -0.08 -18.42
C MET A 245 6.51 -1.22 -17.39
N ASP A 246 6.02 -0.94 -16.18
CA ASP A 246 5.88 -1.97 -15.15
C ASP A 246 4.97 -3.14 -15.58
N LEU A 247 3.89 -2.86 -16.32
CA LEU A 247 3.02 -3.91 -16.90
C LEU A 247 3.73 -4.74 -17.97
N GLU A 248 4.50 -4.09 -18.86
CA GLU A 248 5.30 -4.78 -19.87
C GLU A 248 6.43 -5.61 -19.26
N GLU A 249 6.97 -5.17 -18.13
CA GLU A 249 7.98 -5.86 -17.33
C GLU A 249 7.45 -7.06 -16.55
N GLY A 250 6.13 -7.21 -16.42
CA GLY A 250 5.50 -8.37 -15.81
C GLY A 250 4.88 -8.12 -14.42
N ALA A 251 4.49 -6.89 -14.11
CA ALA A 251 3.66 -6.60 -12.93
C ALA A 251 2.28 -7.21 -13.09
N ASP A 252 1.77 -7.87 -12.05
CA ASP A 252 0.41 -8.43 -12.00
C ASP A 252 -0.61 -7.39 -11.54
N ILE A 253 -0.18 -6.44 -10.70
CA ILE A 253 -1.02 -5.44 -10.04
C ILE A 253 -0.25 -4.12 -9.99
N ILE A 254 -0.97 -3.02 -10.23
CA ILE A 254 -0.43 -1.66 -10.19
C ILE A 254 -0.90 -0.95 -8.93
N MET A 255 0.01 -0.25 -8.23
CA MET A 255 -0.28 0.57 -7.06
C MET A 255 -0.10 2.05 -7.36
N ILE A 256 -1.12 2.85 -7.02
CA ILE A 256 -1.05 4.31 -6.98
C ILE A 256 -0.90 4.76 -5.52
N LYS A 257 0.08 5.61 -5.24
CA LYS A 257 0.41 6.09 -3.91
C LYS A 257 0.89 7.56 -3.95
N PRO A 258 0.24 8.46 -3.21
CA PRO A 258 -0.94 8.35 -2.32
C PRO A 258 -2.27 8.09 -3.03
N GLY A 259 -3.36 7.96 -2.23
CA GLY A 259 -4.71 7.66 -2.71
C GLY A 259 -5.55 8.89 -3.05
N MET A 260 -6.14 9.57 -2.03
CA MET A 260 -7.13 10.63 -2.23
C MET A 260 -6.65 11.79 -3.11
N PRO A 261 -5.39 12.29 -2.99
CA PRO A 261 -4.93 13.38 -3.84
C PRO A 261 -4.70 13.00 -5.31
N TYR A 262 -4.70 11.69 -5.63
CA TYR A 262 -4.32 11.15 -6.95
C TYR A 262 -5.44 10.29 -7.57
N LEU A 263 -6.72 10.58 -7.26
CA LEU A 263 -7.87 9.87 -7.85
C LEU A 263 -7.99 10.05 -9.36
N ASP A 264 -7.46 11.14 -9.89
CA ASP A 264 -7.31 11.38 -11.33
C ASP A 264 -6.35 10.37 -11.98
N ILE A 265 -5.22 10.09 -11.32
CA ILE A 265 -4.27 9.07 -11.78
C ILE A 265 -4.89 7.66 -11.71
N VAL A 266 -5.58 7.34 -10.60
CA VAL A 266 -6.30 6.07 -10.47
C VAL A 266 -7.27 5.88 -11.62
N ARG A 267 -8.04 6.93 -11.95
CA ARG A 267 -9.02 6.90 -13.03
C ARG A 267 -8.36 6.71 -14.40
N GLN A 268 -7.30 7.47 -14.69
CA GLN A 268 -6.57 7.37 -15.95
C GLN A 268 -5.93 5.99 -16.15
N VAL A 269 -5.26 5.45 -15.12
CA VAL A 269 -4.67 4.11 -15.14
C VAL A 269 -5.73 3.05 -15.41
N LYS A 270 -6.83 3.07 -14.66
CA LYS A 270 -7.90 2.08 -14.84
C LYS A 270 -8.56 2.14 -16.20
N GLU A 271 -8.79 3.33 -16.74
CA GLU A 271 -9.39 3.50 -18.08
C GLU A 271 -8.47 3.07 -19.20
N ARG A 272 -7.17 3.42 -19.09
CA ARG A 272 -6.18 3.17 -20.15
C ARG A 272 -5.75 1.70 -20.20
N PHE A 273 -5.39 1.12 -19.06
CA PHE A 273 -4.75 -0.19 -19.02
C PHE A 273 -5.70 -1.33 -18.64
N LYS A 274 -6.77 -1.05 -17.88
CA LYS A 274 -7.73 -2.05 -17.37
C LYS A 274 -7.08 -3.17 -16.55
N ALA A 275 -5.87 -2.95 -16.09
CA ALA A 275 -5.14 -3.83 -15.19
C ALA A 275 -5.74 -3.80 -13.78
N PRO A 276 -5.47 -4.80 -12.92
CA PRO A 276 -5.71 -4.72 -11.50
C PRO A 276 -5.01 -3.49 -10.91
N THR A 277 -5.79 -2.56 -10.35
CA THR A 277 -5.30 -1.26 -9.88
C THR A 277 -5.58 -1.11 -8.40
N PHE A 278 -4.53 -1.04 -7.59
CA PHE A 278 -4.63 -0.82 -6.17
C PHE A 278 -4.27 0.61 -5.80
N VAL A 279 -4.76 1.05 -4.66
CA VAL A 279 -4.55 2.41 -4.16
C VAL A 279 -4.13 2.36 -2.70
N TYR A 280 -3.17 3.18 -2.31
CA TYR A 280 -2.78 3.30 -0.92
C TYR A 280 -3.28 4.61 -0.31
N GLN A 281 -4.28 4.52 0.58
CA GLN A 281 -4.62 5.60 1.50
C GLN A 281 -3.52 5.70 2.55
N VAL A 282 -2.58 6.63 2.33
CA VAL A 282 -1.33 6.68 3.10
C VAL A 282 -1.51 7.28 4.50
N SER A 283 -0.44 7.19 5.27
CA SER A 283 -0.40 7.60 6.68
C SER A 283 -0.82 9.04 6.94
N GLY A 284 -0.46 9.98 6.06
CA GLY A 284 -0.88 11.39 6.16
C GLY A 284 -2.38 11.57 5.90
N GLU A 285 -2.96 10.80 4.97
CA GLU A 285 -4.39 10.80 4.72
C GLU A 285 -5.16 10.24 5.92
N TYR A 286 -4.65 9.14 6.49
CA TYR A 286 -5.17 8.58 7.75
C TYR A 286 -5.13 9.61 8.88
N ALA A 287 -3.94 10.18 9.13
CA ALA A 287 -3.74 11.15 10.22
C ALA A 287 -4.63 12.39 10.07
N MET A 288 -4.83 12.88 8.85
CA MET A 288 -5.69 14.02 8.54
C MET A 288 -7.16 13.73 8.88
N LEU A 289 -7.70 12.58 8.46
CA LEU A 289 -9.07 12.16 8.77
C LEU A 289 -9.23 11.91 10.28
N LYS A 290 -8.27 11.19 10.88
CA LYS A 290 -8.30 10.86 12.31
C LYS A 290 -8.24 12.10 13.18
N SER A 291 -7.36 13.05 12.86
CA SER A 291 -7.24 14.30 13.63
C SER A 291 -8.51 15.15 13.55
N ALA A 292 -9.11 15.27 12.37
CA ALA A 292 -10.36 16.02 12.21
C ALA A 292 -11.54 15.35 12.97
N ALA A 293 -11.58 14.03 12.98
CA ALA A 293 -12.58 13.27 13.74
C ALA A 293 -12.40 13.41 15.26
N LEU A 294 -11.17 13.29 15.76
CA LEU A 294 -10.87 13.47 17.18
C LEU A 294 -11.24 14.86 17.71
N ASN A 295 -11.15 15.88 16.85
CA ASN A 295 -11.59 17.25 17.19
C ASN A 295 -13.10 17.46 17.02
N GLY A 296 -13.87 16.44 16.60
CA GLY A 296 -15.31 16.54 16.40
C GLY A 296 -15.75 17.37 15.18
N TRP A 297 -14.83 17.65 14.26
CA TRP A 297 -15.12 18.45 13.06
C TRP A 297 -15.71 17.61 11.93
N LEU A 298 -15.39 16.31 11.89
CA LEU A 298 -15.90 15.35 10.91
C LEU A 298 -16.46 14.11 11.62
N ASP A 299 -17.47 13.51 11.03
CA ASP A 299 -17.94 12.17 11.38
C ASP A 299 -16.97 11.14 10.80
N GLU A 300 -16.24 10.44 11.65
CA GLU A 300 -15.15 9.53 11.25
C GLU A 300 -15.65 8.43 10.30
N GLU A 301 -16.70 7.72 10.71
CA GLU A 301 -17.26 6.61 9.92
C GLU A 301 -17.67 7.06 8.53
N LYS A 302 -18.47 8.14 8.46
CA LYS A 302 -19.00 8.65 7.19
C LYS A 302 -17.90 9.15 6.26
N CYS A 303 -16.95 9.93 6.78
CA CYS A 303 -15.87 10.47 5.97
C CYS A 303 -14.90 9.41 5.48
N VAL A 304 -14.58 8.42 6.33
CA VAL A 304 -13.71 7.30 5.94
C VAL A 304 -14.39 6.44 4.87
N LEU A 305 -15.64 6.02 5.08
CA LEU A 305 -16.36 5.22 4.09
C LEU A 305 -16.57 5.97 2.77
N GLU A 306 -16.80 7.28 2.81
CA GLU A 306 -16.91 8.11 1.60
C GLU A 306 -15.57 8.20 0.87
N SER A 307 -14.45 8.39 1.57
CA SER A 307 -13.12 8.44 0.97
C SER A 307 -12.72 7.12 0.29
N LEU A 308 -12.98 5.98 0.94
CA LEU A 308 -12.73 4.65 0.38
C LEU A 308 -13.64 4.37 -0.83
N LEU A 309 -14.91 4.77 -0.74
CA LEU A 309 -15.84 4.66 -1.87
C LEU A 309 -15.42 5.57 -3.04
N ALA A 310 -14.82 6.73 -2.78
CA ALA A 310 -14.28 7.60 -3.82
C ALA A 310 -13.11 6.95 -4.57
N MET A 311 -12.23 6.24 -3.88
CA MET A 311 -11.16 5.43 -4.50
C MET A 311 -11.75 4.31 -5.36
N LYS A 312 -12.74 3.60 -4.85
CA LYS A 312 -13.49 2.57 -5.58
C LYS A 312 -14.11 3.13 -6.85
N ARG A 313 -14.82 4.28 -6.75
CA ARG A 313 -15.44 4.97 -7.88
C ARG A 313 -14.40 5.47 -8.91
N ALA A 314 -13.20 5.83 -8.48
CA ALA A 314 -12.10 6.17 -9.38
C ALA A 314 -11.59 4.95 -10.16
N GLY A 315 -11.76 3.74 -9.64
CA GLY A 315 -11.37 2.50 -10.33
C GLY A 315 -10.48 1.56 -9.52
N ALA A 316 -10.28 1.82 -8.23
CA ALA A 316 -9.50 0.92 -7.38
C ALA A 316 -10.17 -0.46 -7.27
N ASP A 317 -9.40 -1.53 -7.50
CA ASP A 317 -9.79 -2.92 -7.24
C ASP A 317 -9.46 -3.33 -5.81
N GLY A 318 -8.36 -2.82 -5.25
CA GLY A 318 -7.95 -3.01 -3.86
C GLY A 318 -7.47 -1.71 -3.22
N ILE A 319 -7.69 -1.56 -1.93
CA ILE A 319 -7.33 -0.34 -1.19
C ILE A 319 -6.54 -0.72 0.06
N LEU A 320 -5.25 -0.35 0.10
CA LEU A 320 -4.47 -0.36 1.33
C LEU A 320 -4.91 0.81 2.19
N THR A 321 -5.38 0.53 3.39
CA THR A 321 -5.81 1.56 4.32
C THR A 321 -5.64 1.13 5.78
N TYR A 322 -5.14 2.02 6.62
CA TYR A 322 -5.08 1.82 8.07
C TYR A 322 -6.46 1.75 8.71
N TYR A 323 -7.50 2.19 8.01
CA TYR A 323 -8.89 2.04 8.42
C TYR A 323 -9.51 0.68 8.08
N ALA A 324 -8.79 -0.27 7.48
CA ALA A 324 -9.38 -1.52 6.96
C ALA A 324 -10.26 -2.24 7.99
N ILE A 325 -9.76 -2.45 9.21
CA ILE A 325 -10.52 -3.12 10.29
C ILE A 325 -11.75 -2.31 10.70
N HIS A 326 -11.62 -0.99 10.85
CA HIS A 326 -12.74 -0.12 11.22
C HIS A 326 -13.80 -0.10 10.10
N ALA A 327 -13.37 0.11 8.85
CA ALA A 327 -14.26 0.13 7.70
C ALA A 327 -15.01 -1.19 7.51
N ALA A 328 -14.33 -2.34 7.64
CA ALA A 328 -14.97 -3.65 7.56
C ALA A 328 -16.01 -3.87 8.66
N ASN A 329 -15.74 -3.42 9.90
CA ASN A 329 -16.72 -3.45 10.98
C ASN A 329 -17.95 -2.59 10.67
N TRP A 330 -17.76 -1.33 10.22
CA TRP A 330 -18.88 -0.45 9.86
C TRP A 330 -19.70 -1.01 8.70
N LEU A 331 -19.04 -1.56 7.67
CA LEU A 331 -19.72 -2.21 6.55
C LEU A 331 -20.54 -3.44 6.98
N LYS A 332 -20.09 -4.16 8.00
CA LYS A 332 -20.83 -5.32 8.55
C LYS A 332 -22.06 -4.88 9.36
N LEU A 333 -21.96 -3.77 10.10
CA LEU A 333 -23.07 -3.25 10.92
C LEU A 333 -24.15 -2.55 10.08
N ASN A 334 -23.80 -2.03 8.90
CA ASN A 334 -24.70 -1.30 8.02
C ASN A 334 -25.37 -2.18 6.94
N LYS A 335 -25.19 -3.50 7.01
CA LYS A 335 -25.92 -4.49 6.20
C LYS A 335 -27.25 -4.82 6.84
#